data_ecb06d697182816a4c290c546428bdff
#
_entry.id   ecb06d697182816a4c290c546428bdff
#
_cell.length_a   1.000
_cell.length_b   1.000
_cell.length_c   1.000
_cell.angle_alpha   90.00
_cell.angle_beta   90.00
_cell.angle_gamma   90.00
#
_symmetry.space_group_name_H-M   'P 1'
#
loop_
_entity.id
_entity.type
_entity.pdbx_description
1 polymer ?
#
loop_
_entity_poly.entity_id
_entity_poly.type
_entity_poly.pdbx_seq_one_letter_code
_entity_poly.pdbx_strand_id
1 'polypeptide(L)'
;MNIDYSEKNKSAHKLKGIGPIYYINLDGQPERKEYMEQQFKYWEIEDYTRISAYDGREDDLSDIIAGKYPDTMSSGEIGCVTSHLKAMKHWLETSDSKYAIMMEDDCSLDLVQFWNFNWRDFYSHIPFDWDVVQIAIICTGDIHIKLHKRFVNDFSTACYLITRHHAEKLLRFHTRKGKYKLDNGCKPRAVADDLIYNAGNTYAIPLLVYRHELGSSIHPEHVDAFHKGNYEAQTNYWAQNGSNIDIVDYMNYDPYVGRTSENSSLPKDDQTWNPGHWDQAPEPESEELVEETEDNQWTPGLPR
;
A
#
# COMPACT_ATOMS: atom_id res chain seq x y z
N MET A 1 22.26 -1.36 9.76
CA MET A 1 23.02 -0.21 10.35
C MET A 1 22.08 0.43 11.33
N ASN A 2 22.36 0.41 12.63
CA ASN A 2 21.44 0.96 13.64
C ASN A 2 21.81 2.41 13.91
N ILE A 3 20.85 3.31 13.78
CA ILE A 3 21.01 4.70 14.22
C ILE A 3 21.04 4.74 15.75
N ASP A 4 21.99 5.48 16.31
CA ASP A 4 21.99 5.80 17.73
C ASP A 4 21.07 7.00 17.96
N TYR A 5 19.84 6.73 18.40
CA TYR A 5 18.83 7.76 18.67
C TYR A 5 19.17 8.64 19.89
N SER A 6 20.25 8.36 20.63
CA SER A 6 20.72 9.22 21.71
C SER A 6 21.55 10.41 21.22
N GLU A 7 22.08 10.34 20.02
CA GLU A 7 22.86 11.41 19.40
C GLU A 7 21.97 12.48 18.74
N LYS A 8 22.50 13.69 18.61
CA LYS A 8 21.79 14.78 17.90
C LYS A 8 21.72 14.48 16.40
N ASN A 9 20.53 14.45 15.85
CA ASN A 9 20.31 14.28 14.42
C ASN A 9 20.63 15.56 13.64
N LYS A 10 21.73 15.58 12.89
CA LYS A 10 22.11 16.70 12.00
C LYS A 10 21.29 16.71 10.69
N SER A 11 20.57 15.66 10.41
CA SER A 11 19.78 15.48 9.18
C SER A 11 18.27 15.64 9.40
N ALA A 12 17.81 16.00 10.60
CA ALA A 12 16.37 16.14 10.92
C ALA A 12 15.65 17.11 9.97
N HIS A 13 16.35 18.13 9.48
CA HIS A 13 15.82 19.10 8.51
C HIS A 13 15.29 18.44 7.21
N LYS A 14 15.76 17.23 6.86
CA LYS A 14 15.30 16.51 5.65
C LYS A 14 13.84 16.11 5.73
N LEU A 15 13.29 15.88 6.94
CA LEU A 15 11.89 15.56 7.16
C LEU A 15 11.06 16.76 7.64
N LYS A 16 11.61 17.98 7.60
CA LYS A 16 10.85 19.18 8.00
C LYS A 16 9.60 19.33 7.15
N GLY A 17 8.44 19.40 7.81
CA GLY A 17 7.14 19.54 7.16
C GLY A 17 6.52 18.23 6.68
N ILE A 18 7.10 17.09 7.08
CA ILE A 18 6.43 15.79 6.91
C ILE A 18 5.19 15.74 7.82
N GLY A 19 4.14 15.11 7.34
CA GLY A 19 2.90 14.90 8.12
C GLY A 19 1.67 15.49 7.43
N PRO A 20 0.49 15.30 8.04
CA PRO A 20 0.28 14.53 9.28
C PRO A 20 0.53 13.03 9.11
N ILE A 21 1.10 12.41 10.14
CA ILE A 21 1.36 10.97 10.20
C ILE A 21 0.35 10.32 11.13
N TYR A 22 -0.28 9.24 10.67
CA TYR A 22 -1.11 8.35 11.47
C TYR A 22 -0.44 6.99 11.53
N TYR A 23 0.18 6.65 12.68
CA TYR A 23 0.84 5.36 12.81
C TYR A 23 -0.03 4.34 13.55
N ILE A 24 -0.07 3.14 13.02
CA ILE A 24 -0.91 2.03 13.44
C ILE A 24 -0.07 1.11 14.30
N ASN A 25 -0.52 0.84 15.53
CA ASN A 25 0.20 0.01 16.48
C ASN A 25 -0.76 -0.74 17.39
N LEU A 26 -0.52 -2.04 17.60
CA LEU A 26 -1.24 -2.87 18.54
C LEU A 26 -0.99 -2.43 19.99
N ASP A 27 -2.02 -2.40 20.82
CA ASP A 27 -1.90 -2.03 22.23
C ASP A 27 -1.01 -3.00 23.00
N GLY A 28 -0.98 -4.27 22.58
CA GLY A 28 -0.11 -5.31 23.11
C GLY A 28 1.36 -5.23 22.67
N GLN A 29 1.78 -4.21 21.89
CA GLN A 29 3.13 -4.05 21.36
C GLN A 29 3.76 -2.72 21.82
N PRO A 30 4.00 -2.51 23.13
CA PRO A 30 4.50 -1.22 23.64
C PRO A 30 5.93 -0.92 23.18
N GLU A 31 6.78 -1.92 22.96
CA GLU A 31 8.14 -1.76 22.45
C GLU A 31 8.17 -1.21 21.01
N ARG A 32 7.22 -1.62 20.16
CA ARG A 32 7.10 -1.09 18.80
C ARG A 32 6.59 0.36 18.82
N LYS A 33 5.67 0.68 19.75
CA LYS A 33 5.26 2.05 20.01
C LYS A 33 6.43 2.93 20.42
N GLU A 34 7.22 2.48 21.39
CA GLU A 34 8.41 3.21 21.87
C GLU A 34 9.41 3.44 20.74
N TYR A 35 9.64 2.42 19.90
CA TYR A 35 10.50 2.53 18.73
C TYR A 35 10.02 3.65 17.78
N MET A 36 8.75 3.71 17.45
CA MET A 36 8.21 4.76 16.58
C MET A 36 8.36 6.15 17.20
N GLU A 37 8.04 6.30 18.48
CA GLU A 37 8.12 7.59 19.17
C GLU A 37 9.58 8.07 19.34
N GLN A 38 10.54 7.15 19.50
CA GLN A 38 11.96 7.46 19.48
C GLN A 38 12.42 7.97 18.11
N GLN A 39 11.99 7.36 17.02
CA GLN A 39 12.27 7.83 15.67
C GLN A 39 11.69 9.23 15.45
N PHE A 40 10.41 9.45 15.78
CA PHE A 40 9.77 10.75 15.59
C PHE A 40 10.49 11.84 16.35
N LYS A 41 10.88 11.57 17.60
CA LYS A 41 11.69 12.49 18.40
C LYS A 41 13.06 12.77 17.76
N TYR A 42 13.75 11.73 17.29
CA TYR A 42 15.07 11.86 16.66
C TYR A 42 15.02 12.68 15.36
N TRP A 43 13.95 12.50 14.57
CA TRP A 43 13.75 13.23 13.33
C TRP A 43 13.00 14.56 13.49
N GLU A 44 12.73 15.00 14.73
CA GLU A 44 12.02 16.23 15.05
C GLU A 44 10.62 16.31 14.39
N ILE A 45 9.93 15.15 14.32
CA ILE A 45 8.56 15.04 13.79
C ILE A 45 7.58 15.25 14.94
N GLU A 46 6.72 16.26 14.84
CA GLU A 46 5.74 16.61 15.87
C GLU A 46 4.29 16.28 15.45
N ASP A 47 4.02 16.28 14.14
CA ASP A 47 2.67 16.06 13.60
C ASP A 47 2.41 14.58 13.35
N TYR A 48 2.16 13.85 14.44
CA TYR A 48 1.79 12.44 14.38
C TYR A 48 0.70 12.05 15.38
N THR A 49 -0.08 11.04 15.03
CA THR A 49 -1.13 10.47 15.88
C THR A 49 -1.03 8.96 15.88
N ARG A 50 -1.02 8.36 17.07
CA ARG A 50 -1.11 6.89 17.21
C ARG A 50 -2.53 6.42 17.01
N ILE A 51 -2.71 5.39 16.21
CA ILE A 51 -3.96 4.65 16.05
C ILE A 51 -3.80 3.28 16.69
N SER A 52 -4.58 3.00 17.72
CA SER A 52 -4.68 1.67 18.31
C SER A 52 -5.26 0.72 17.27
N ALA A 53 -4.47 -0.28 16.86
CA ALA A 53 -4.85 -1.26 15.86
C ALA A 53 -5.85 -2.28 16.42
N TYR A 54 -6.62 -2.91 15.53
CA TYR A 54 -7.38 -4.11 15.85
C TYR A 54 -6.49 -5.35 15.74
N ASP A 55 -6.42 -6.17 16.78
CA ASP A 55 -5.80 -7.49 16.70
C ASP A 55 -6.84 -8.52 16.27
N GLY A 56 -6.86 -8.86 14.99
CA GLY A 56 -7.84 -9.83 14.48
C GLY A 56 -7.67 -11.25 15.03
N ARG A 57 -6.57 -11.55 15.74
CA ARG A 57 -6.31 -12.85 16.37
C ARG A 57 -6.87 -12.93 17.78
N GLU A 58 -6.89 -11.80 18.49
CA GLU A 58 -7.29 -11.70 19.89
C GLU A 58 -8.65 -11.02 20.06
N ASP A 59 -8.98 -10.06 19.17
CA ASP A 59 -10.20 -9.27 19.23
C ASP A 59 -11.36 -10.00 18.52
N ASP A 60 -12.56 -9.96 19.13
CA ASP A 60 -13.80 -10.28 18.39
C ASP A 60 -14.18 -9.09 17.49
N LEU A 61 -13.88 -9.21 16.21
CA LEU A 61 -14.18 -8.17 15.22
C LEU A 61 -15.63 -8.20 14.71
N SER A 62 -16.50 -9.06 15.21
CA SER A 62 -17.90 -9.20 14.78
C SER A 62 -18.71 -7.91 14.92
N ASP A 63 -18.36 -7.09 15.92
CA ASP A 63 -19.04 -5.82 16.16
C ASP A 63 -18.63 -4.71 15.18
N ILE A 64 -17.45 -4.81 14.58
CA ILE A 64 -16.92 -3.78 13.66
C ILE A 64 -17.00 -4.20 12.20
N ILE A 65 -17.26 -5.47 11.89
CA ILE A 65 -17.35 -5.98 10.51
C ILE A 65 -18.79 -6.31 10.15
N ALA A 66 -19.20 -5.91 8.95
CA ALA A 66 -20.51 -6.21 8.38
C ALA A 66 -20.43 -7.46 7.49
N GLY A 67 -21.19 -8.50 7.85
CA GLY A 67 -21.28 -9.73 7.07
C GLY A 67 -20.21 -10.77 7.44
N LYS A 68 -19.94 -11.71 6.54
CA LYS A 68 -18.89 -12.70 6.71
C LYS A 68 -17.52 -12.11 6.37
N TYR A 69 -16.50 -12.59 7.07
CA TYR A 69 -15.12 -12.38 6.66
C TYR A 69 -14.86 -13.05 5.31
N PRO A 70 -14.02 -12.47 4.46
CA PRO A 70 -13.54 -13.20 3.29
C PRO A 70 -12.82 -14.48 3.72
N ASP A 71 -13.26 -15.63 3.23
CA ASP A 71 -12.69 -16.94 3.60
C ASP A 71 -11.19 -17.07 3.18
N THR A 72 -10.72 -16.15 2.34
CA THR A 72 -9.34 -16.12 1.84
C THR A 72 -8.40 -15.27 2.68
N MET A 73 -8.89 -14.64 3.74
CA MET A 73 -8.09 -13.78 4.62
C MET A 73 -7.89 -14.43 5.99
N SER A 74 -6.66 -14.32 6.50
CA SER A 74 -6.37 -14.64 7.89
C SER A 74 -6.96 -13.57 8.83
N SER A 75 -7.15 -13.92 10.10
CA SER A 75 -7.61 -12.97 11.11
C SER A 75 -6.65 -11.79 11.30
N GLY A 76 -5.34 -12.02 11.19
CA GLY A 76 -4.33 -10.95 11.21
C GLY A 76 -4.47 -9.98 10.04
N GLU A 77 -4.69 -10.47 8.82
CA GLU A 77 -4.93 -9.63 7.63
C GLU A 77 -6.22 -8.81 7.76
N ILE A 78 -7.26 -9.38 8.38
CA ILE A 78 -8.52 -8.66 8.67
C ILE A 78 -8.27 -7.54 9.69
N GLY A 79 -7.52 -7.83 10.76
CA GLY A 79 -7.11 -6.82 11.74
C GLY A 79 -6.29 -5.69 11.09
N CYS A 80 -5.34 -6.02 10.22
CA CYS A 80 -4.53 -5.06 9.50
C CYS A 80 -5.39 -4.13 8.63
N VAL A 81 -6.17 -4.67 7.70
CA VAL A 81 -6.98 -3.83 6.78
C VAL A 81 -8.00 -2.96 7.50
N THR A 82 -8.64 -3.49 8.56
CA THR A 82 -9.59 -2.71 9.36
C THR A 82 -8.90 -1.61 10.16
N SER A 83 -7.67 -1.83 10.61
CA SER A 83 -6.85 -0.82 11.29
C SER A 83 -6.46 0.32 10.35
N HIS A 84 -6.11 0.04 9.11
CA HIS A 84 -5.87 1.08 8.09
C HIS A 84 -7.14 1.90 7.79
N LEU A 85 -8.29 1.24 7.64
CA LEU A 85 -9.58 1.94 7.46
C LEU A 85 -9.94 2.78 8.70
N LYS A 86 -9.64 2.30 9.90
CA LYS A 86 -9.78 3.06 11.15
C LYS A 86 -8.90 4.31 11.18
N ALA A 87 -7.65 4.18 10.75
CA ALA A 87 -6.70 5.30 10.67
C ALA A 87 -7.20 6.37 9.68
N MET A 88 -7.63 5.97 8.50
CA MET A 88 -8.21 6.87 7.50
C MET A 88 -9.47 7.58 8.04
N LYS A 89 -10.36 6.84 8.69
CA LYS A 89 -11.58 7.40 9.29
C LYS A 89 -11.22 8.44 10.35
N HIS A 90 -10.32 8.11 11.26
CA HIS A 90 -9.87 9.03 12.32
C HIS A 90 -9.27 10.31 11.72
N TRP A 91 -8.38 10.18 10.73
CA TRP A 91 -7.82 11.32 10.03
C TRP A 91 -8.90 12.23 9.42
N LEU A 92 -9.85 11.66 8.68
CA LEU A 92 -10.90 12.43 8.02
C LEU A 92 -11.84 13.15 9.02
N GLU A 93 -11.99 12.62 10.22
CA GLU A 93 -12.81 13.20 11.29
C GLU A 93 -12.08 14.26 12.11
N THR A 94 -10.73 14.26 12.13
CA THR A 94 -9.94 15.10 13.05
C THR A 94 -9.04 16.12 12.37
N SER A 95 -8.88 16.06 11.05
CA SER A 95 -7.98 16.96 10.31
C SER A 95 -8.60 17.35 8.97
N ASP A 96 -8.29 18.56 8.49
CA ASP A 96 -8.67 19.07 7.16
C ASP A 96 -7.53 18.98 6.14
N SER A 97 -6.43 18.32 6.47
CA SER A 97 -5.28 18.16 5.56
C SER A 97 -5.70 17.45 4.26
N LYS A 98 -5.07 17.82 3.15
CA LYS A 98 -5.39 17.28 1.81
C LYS A 98 -4.89 15.86 1.61
N TYR A 99 -3.88 15.47 2.38
CA TYR A 99 -3.28 14.13 2.39
C TYR A 99 -2.84 13.78 3.81
N ALA A 100 -2.59 12.52 4.04
CA ALA A 100 -1.96 12.01 5.25
C ALA A 100 -0.93 10.94 4.89
N ILE A 101 -0.05 10.66 5.83
CA ILE A 101 0.88 9.54 5.79
C ILE A 101 0.33 8.49 6.75
N MET A 102 0.07 7.29 6.22
CA MET A 102 -0.26 6.11 7.02
C MET A 102 1.01 5.30 7.21
N MET A 103 1.27 4.87 8.44
CA MET A 103 2.51 4.20 8.79
C MET A 103 2.22 3.04 9.73
N GLU A 104 2.85 1.90 9.53
CA GLU A 104 2.85 0.79 10.49
C GLU A 104 3.99 0.97 11.51
N ASP A 105 3.89 0.28 12.63
CA ASP A 105 4.79 0.44 13.78
C ASP A 105 6.15 -0.28 13.62
N ASP A 106 6.42 -0.82 12.44
CA ASP A 106 7.71 -1.35 12.02
C ASP A 106 8.38 -0.56 10.88
N CYS A 107 7.78 0.52 10.44
CA CYS A 107 8.41 1.40 9.47
C CYS A 107 9.66 2.06 10.05
N SER A 108 10.75 2.10 9.26
CA SER A 108 12.02 2.72 9.64
C SER A 108 12.29 3.95 8.79
N LEU A 109 12.69 5.04 9.46
CA LEU A 109 13.16 6.28 8.86
C LEU A 109 14.68 6.28 8.62
N ASP A 110 15.37 5.16 8.84
CA ASP A 110 16.84 5.07 8.82
C ASP A 110 17.44 5.42 7.45
N LEU A 111 16.72 5.19 6.35
CA LEU A 111 17.22 5.55 5.01
C LEU A 111 17.32 7.05 4.77
N VAL A 112 16.58 7.85 5.52
CA VAL A 112 16.56 9.32 5.36
C VAL A 112 17.93 9.94 5.58
N GLN A 113 18.79 9.32 6.42
CA GLN A 113 20.16 9.81 6.61
C GLN A 113 20.96 9.88 5.29
N PHE A 114 20.67 8.98 4.36
CA PHE A 114 21.35 8.88 3.06
C PHE A 114 20.79 9.81 1.99
N TRP A 115 19.58 10.38 2.19
CA TRP A 115 19.01 11.29 1.19
C TRP A 115 19.88 12.53 1.03
N ASN A 116 20.07 13.00 -0.21
CA ASN A 116 20.66 14.31 -0.51
C ASN A 116 19.59 15.37 -0.84
N PHE A 117 18.33 15.03 -0.64
CA PHE A 117 17.15 15.87 -0.80
C PHE A 117 16.34 15.89 0.51
N ASN A 118 15.28 16.66 0.57
CA ASN A 118 14.38 16.75 1.71
C ASN A 118 12.95 16.38 1.33
N TRP A 119 12.06 16.28 2.33
CA TRP A 119 10.66 15.92 2.15
C TRP A 119 9.92 16.82 1.17
N ARG A 120 10.20 18.13 1.20
CA ARG A 120 9.58 19.10 0.28
C ARG A 120 10.00 18.85 -1.16
N ASP A 121 11.27 18.54 -1.40
CA ASP A 121 11.78 18.22 -2.73
C ASP A 121 11.06 16.97 -3.27
N PHE A 122 10.99 15.91 -2.48
CA PHE A 122 10.24 14.71 -2.84
C PHE A 122 8.78 15.02 -3.14
N TYR A 123 8.07 15.66 -2.21
CA TYR A 123 6.63 15.91 -2.33
C TYR A 123 6.28 16.77 -3.55
N SER A 124 7.13 17.75 -3.89
CA SER A 124 6.90 18.65 -5.03
C SER A 124 7.04 17.97 -6.40
N HIS A 125 7.63 16.78 -6.46
CA HIS A 125 7.80 16.01 -7.69
C HIS A 125 6.86 14.80 -7.81
N ILE A 126 5.96 14.60 -6.85
CA ILE A 126 4.92 13.57 -6.99
C ILE A 126 4.02 13.91 -8.18
N PRO A 127 3.70 12.97 -9.09
CA PRO A 127 2.77 13.19 -10.19
C PRO A 127 1.43 13.74 -9.71
N PHE A 128 0.88 14.75 -10.38
CA PHE A 128 -0.31 15.51 -9.93
C PHE A 128 -1.58 14.65 -9.78
N ASP A 129 -1.63 13.51 -10.45
CA ASP A 129 -2.77 12.59 -10.51
C ASP A 129 -2.72 11.46 -9.48
N TRP A 130 -1.82 11.54 -8.50
CA TRP A 130 -1.68 10.48 -7.49
C TRP A 130 -2.86 10.41 -6.53
N ASP A 131 -3.30 9.21 -6.24
CA ASP A 131 -4.21 8.89 -5.13
C ASP A 131 -3.44 8.35 -3.93
N VAL A 132 -2.44 7.49 -4.19
CA VAL A 132 -1.56 6.90 -3.18
C VAL A 132 -0.12 6.91 -3.69
N VAL A 133 0.84 7.13 -2.78
CA VAL A 133 2.27 6.91 -3.03
C VAL A 133 2.81 5.97 -1.98
N GLN A 134 3.11 4.74 -2.37
CA GLN A 134 3.74 3.75 -1.53
C GLN A 134 5.23 4.07 -1.43
N ILE A 135 5.74 4.30 -0.22
CA ILE A 135 7.13 4.73 0.00
C ILE A 135 7.97 3.73 0.81
N ALA A 136 7.36 2.67 1.32
CA ALA A 136 8.04 1.51 1.87
C ALA A 136 7.55 0.26 1.13
N ILE A 137 8.47 -0.47 0.50
CA ILE A 137 8.16 -1.56 -0.41
C ILE A 137 8.85 -2.84 0.05
N ILE A 138 8.13 -3.95 0.00
CA ILE A 138 8.67 -5.30 0.09
C ILE A 138 8.41 -5.97 -1.25
N CYS A 139 9.46 -6.43 -1.91
CA CYS A 139 9.35 -7.09 -3.20
C CYS A 139 10.01 -8.47 -3.14
N THR A 140 9.42 -9.46 -3.79
CA THR A 140 9.99 -10.82 -3.88
C THR A 140 10.99 -10.99 -5.03
N GLY A 141 11.21 -9.94 -5.81
CA GLY A 141 12.12 -9.90 -6.96
C GLY A 141 12.98 -8.64 -6.94
N ASP A 142 13.36 -8.19 -8.13
CA ASP A 142 14.13 -6.95 -8.29
C ASP A 142 13.30 -5.74 -7.86
N ILE A 143 13.91 -4.87 -7.06
CA ILE A 143 13.25 -3.65 -6.56
C ILE A 143 13.43 -2.55 -7.58
N HIS A 144 12.34 -1.98 -8.05
CA HIS A 144 12.36 -0.77 -8.85
C HIS A 144 12.61 0.44 -7.94
N ILE A 145 13.74 1.09 -8.14
CA ILE A 145 14.22 2.15 -7.25
C ILE A 145 13.60 3.52 -7.57
N LYS A 146 13.38 3.84 -8.85
CA LYS A 146 12.74 5.10 -9.29
C LYS A 146 11.23 5.04 -9.14
N LEU A 147 10.61 6.22 -9.14
CA LEU A 147 9.14 6.32 -9.14
C LEU A 147 8.54 5.55 -10.31
N HIS A 148 7.57 4.72 -10.02
CA HIS A 148 6.85 3.92 -11.01
C HIS A 148 5.39 3.71 -10.61
N LYS A 149 4.54 3.30 -11.56
CA LYS A 149 3.21 2.77 -11.21
C LYS A 149 3.37 1.51 -10.42
N ARG A 150 2.65 1.41 -9.30
CA ARG A 150 2.73 0.24 -8.43
C ARG A 150 2.47 -1.04 -9.20
N PHE A 151 3.37 -2.00 -9.07
CA PHE A 151 3.15 -3.37 -9.51
C PHE A 151 2.46 -4.19 -8.42
N VAL A 152 1.80 -5.27 -8.81
CA VAL A 152 1.12 -6.16 -7.86
C VAL A 152 2.09 -6.78 -6.83
N ASN A 153 3.38 -6.87 -7.18
CA ASN A 153 4.44 -7.42 -6.34
C ASN A 153 5.13 -6.38 -5.45
N ASP A 154 4.75 -5.12 -5.52
CA ASP A 154 5.17 -4.09 -4.57
C ASP A 154 4.29 -4.21 -3.34
N PHE A 155 4.65 -5.15 -2.46
CA PHE A 155 3.92 -5.41 -1.23
C PHE A 155 4.24 -4.38 -0.15
N SER A 156 3.48 -4.42 0.92
CA SER A 156 3.61 -3.67 2.17
C SER A 156 2.76 -2.41 2.24
N THR A 157 2.10 -2.27 3.36
CA THR A 157 1.42 -1.06 3.82
C THR A 157 2.19 -0.35 4.94
N ALA A 158 3.48 -0.70 5.11
CA ALA A 158 4.31 -0.15 6.19
C ALA A 158 4.40 1.38 6.15
N CYS A 159 4.42 2.00 4.96
CA CYS A 159 4.31 3.46 4.84
C CYS A 159 3.82 3.89 3.45
N TYR A 160 2.80 4.76 3.44
CA TYR A 160 2.28 5.37 2.22
C TYR A 160 1.62 6.73 2.48
N LEU A 161 1.66 7.59 1.46
CA LEU A 161 0.85 8.80 1.41
C LEU A 161 -0.49 8.46 0.76
N ILE A 162 -1.56 9.08 1.24
CA ILE A 162 -2.91 8.92 0.69
C ILE A 162 -3.62 10.27 0.60
N THR A 163 -4.27 10.54 -0.53
CA THR A 163 -5.11 11.74 -0.67
C THR A 163 -6.43 11.60 0.09
N ARG A 164 -6.96 12.73 0.56
CA ARG A 164 -8.28 12.79 1.22
C ARG A 164 -9.37 12.16 0.37
N HIS A 165 -9.40 12.53 -0.90
CA HIS A 165 -10.37 11.98 -1.87
C HIS A 165 -10.34 10.46 -1.92
N HIS A 166 -9.14 9.87 -1.96
CA HIS A 166 -9.00 8.41 -2.04
C HIS A 166 -9.42 7.72 -0.73
N ALA A 167 -9.03 8.27 0.43
CA ALA A 167 -9.47 7.76 1.73
C ALA A 167 -11.00 7.80 1.89
N GLU A 168 -11.65 8.91 1.49
CA GLU A 168 -13.11 9.01 1.46
C GLU A 168 -13.75 7.98 0.54
N LYS A 169 -13.15 7.74 -0.64
CA LYS A 169 -13.58 6.72 -1.59
C LYS A 169 -13.51 5.32 -0.98
N LEU A 170 -12.38 4.96 -0.34
CA LEU A 170 -12.20 3.67 0.33
C LEU A 170 -13.23 3.47 1.44
N LEU A 171 -13.41 4.46 2.32
CA LEU A 171 -14.39 4.35 3.39
C LEU A 171 -15.83 4.24 2.86
N ARG A 172 -16.17 4.95 1.78
CA ARG A 172 -17.47 4.81 1.14
C ARG A 172 -17.70 3.40 0.59
N PHE A 173 -16.68 2.75 0.04
CA PHE A 173 -16.78 1.38 -0.48
C PHE A 173 -16.79 0.34 0.63
N HIS A 174 -16.00 0.56 1.68
CA HIS A 174 -15.73 -0.43 2.72
C HIS A 174 -16.41 -0.14 4.06
N THR A 175 -17.42 0.72 4.08
CA THR A 175 -18.25 0.95 5.28
C THR A 175 -19.73 0.77 4.96
N ARG A 176 -20.43 0.02 5.81
CA ARG A 176 -21.89 -0.19 5.74
C ARG A 176 -22.49 -0.11 7.14
N LYS A 177 -23.40 0.85 7.35
CA LYS A 177 -24.09 1.05 8.65
C LYS A 177 -23.11 1.18 9.82
N GLY A 178 -22.02 1.89 9.63
CA GLY A 178 -20.98 2.13 10.64
C GLY A 178 -19.99 0.99 10.85
N LYS A 179 -20.15 -0.16 10.19
CA LYS A 179 -19.23 -1.31 10.23
C LYS A 179 -18.42 -1.41 8.95
N TYR A 180 -17.21 -1.97 9.03
CA TYR A 180 -16.38 -2.23 7.85
C TYR A 180 -16.94 -3.43 7.06
N LYS A 181 -16.97 -3.29 5.75
CA LYS A 181 -17.36 -4.35 4.84
C LYS A 181 -16.17 -4.73 3.97
N LEU A 182 -15.61 -5.88 4.26
CA LEU A 182 -14.55 -6.51 3.46
C LEU A 182 -15.24 -7.57 2.58
N ASP A 183 -15.21 -7.39 1.29
CA ASP A 183 -15.78 -8.36 0.35
C ASP A 183 -14.77 -8.79 -0.70
N ASN A 184 -15.04 -9.96 -1.30
CA ASN A 184 -14.20 -10.56 -2.33
C ASN A 184 -14.22 -9.79 -3.67
N GLY A 185 -14.87 -8.63 -3.71
CA GLY A 185 -14.88 -7.73 -4.88
C GLY A 185 -13.56 -7.00 -5.09
N CYS A 186 -12.70 -6.93 -4.06
CA CYS A 186 -11.37 -6.36 -4.18
C CYS A 186 -10.43 -7.40 -4.81
N LYS A 187 -10.04 -7.17 -6.05
CA LYS A 187 -9.12 -8.06 -6.75
C LYS A 187 -7.71 -7.46 -6.75
N PRO A 188 -6.70 -8.31 -6.68
CA PRO A 188 -6.79 -9.78 -6.58
C PRO A 188 -7.24 -10.32 -5.22
N ARG A 189 -7.05 -9.55 -4.13
CA ARG A 189 -7.39 -9.97 -2.75
C ARG A 189 -7.96 -8.81 -1.95
N ALA A 190 -8.63 -9.09 -0.83
CA ALA A 190 -9.15 -8.05 0.08
C ALA A 190 -8.17 -7.65 1.21
N VAL A 191 -6.88 -8.01 1.09
CA VAL A 191 -5.81 -7.60 2.00
C VAL A 191 -5.52 -6.10 1.88
N ALA A 192 -4.87 -5.52 2.88
CA ALA A 192 -4.63 -4.09 2.96
C ALA A 192 -3.97 -3.51 1.71
N ASP A 193 -2.91 -4.15 1.21
CA ASP A 193 -2.20 -3.74 -0.01
C ASP A 193 -3.15 -3.58 -1.20
N ASP A 194 -3.90 -4.64 -1.50
CA ASP A 194 -4.72 -4.67 -2.70
C ASP A 194 -5.95 -3.77 -2.56
N LEU A 195 -6.55 -3.71 -1.37
CA LEU A 195 -7.70 -2.86 -1.09
C LEU A 195 -7.36 -1.37 -1.21
N ILE A 196 -6.20 -0.96 -0.67
CA ILE A 196 -5.78 0.44 -0.63
C ILE A 196 -5.26 0.88 -1.99
N TYR A 197 -4.38 0.08 -2.59
CA TYR A 197 -3.59 0.49 -3.74
C TYR A 197 -4.30 0.28 -5.07
N ASN A 198 -5.09 -0.79 -5.22
CA ASN A 198 -5.74 -1.10 -6.50
C ASN A 198 -7.02 -0.28 -6.75
N ALA A 199 -7.49 0.47 -5.75
CA ALA A 199 -8.69 1.29 -5.89
C ALA A 199 -8.44 2.67 -6.53
N GLY A 200 -7.18 3.06 -6.74
CA GLY A 200 -6.79 4.38 -7.24
C GLY A 200 -5.52 4.38 -8.06
N ASN A 201 -5.07 5.60 -8.35
CA ASN A 201 -3.85 5.83 -9.08
C ASN A 201 -2.65 5.78 -8.12
N THR A 202 -2.04 4.61 -8.00
CA THR A 202 -0.97 4.35 -7.04
C THR A 202 0.39 4.34 -7.71
N TYR A 203 1.29 5.15 -7.16
CA TYR A 203 2.72 5.14 -7.47
C TYR A 203 3.49 4.46 -6.35
N ALA A 204 4.67 3.95 -6.66
CA ALA A 204 5.56 3.31 -5.71
C ALA A 204 7.00 3.80 -5.88
N ILE A 205 7.71 3.97 -4.76
CA ILE A 205 9.11 4.37 -4.71
C ILE A 205 9.70 3.96 -3.34
N PRO A 206 10.81 3.20 -3.27
CA PRO A 206 11.37 2.70 -2.02
C PRO A 206 12.24 3.76 -1.33
N LEU A 207 11.62 4.71 -0.63
CA LEU A 207 12.31 5.76 0.14
C LEU A 207 12.54 5.38 1.59
N LEU A 208 11.67 4.54 2.15
CA LEU A 208 11.73 4.05 3.51
C LEU A 208 11.76 2.53 3.52
N VAL A 209 12.10 1.95 4.65
CA VAL A 209 12.10 0.50 4.85
C VAL A 209 11.29 0.13 6.10
N TYR A 210 10.99 -1.13 6.24
CA TYR A 210 10.47 -1.70 7.49
C TYR A 210 11.62 -2.32 8.28
N ARG A 211 11.48 -2.39 9.58
CA ARG A 211 12.47 -2.97 10.47
C ARG A 211 12.20 -4.46 10.68
N HIS A 212 12.89 -5.27 9.90
CA HIS A 212 12.68 -6.73 9.90
C HIS A 212 12.98 -7.40 11.24
N GLU A 213 13.86 -6.83 12.08
CA GLU A 213 14.18 -7.36 13.41
C GLU A 213 12.98 -7.31 14.37
N LEU A 214 11.98 -6.45 14.10
CA LEU A 214 10.75 -6.44 14.89
C LEU A 214 9.78 -7.58 14.52
N GLY A 215 10.13 -8.38 13.51
CA GLY A 215 9.32 -9.48 13.02
C GLY A 215 8.07 -9.03 12.29
N SER A 216 7.27 -10.00 11.84
CA SER A 216 5.94 -9.77 11.27
C SER A 216 4.88 -10.38 12.18
N SER A 217 3.90 -9.57 12.56
CA SER A 217 2.75 -10.06 13.34
C SER A 217 1.75 -10.86 12.49
N ILE A 218 1.77 -10.70 11.16
CA ILE A 218 0.81 -11.31 10.25
C ILE A 218 1.41 -12.54 9.57
N HIS A 219 2.63 -12.41 9.05
CA HIS A 219 3.34 -13.42 8.26
C HIS A 219 4.77 -13.63 8.78
N PRO A 220 4.95 -14.29 9.95
CA PRO A 220 6.30 -14.49 10.52
C PRO A 220 7.24 -15.24 9.58
N GLU A 221 6.70 -16.17 8.77
CA GLU A 221 7.45 -16.96 7.78
C GLU A 221 8.06 -16.12 6.65
N HIS A 222 7.54 -14.95 6.38
CA HIS A 222 8.05 -14.05 5.33
C HIS A 222 9.33 -13.33 5.76
N VAL A 223 9.59 -13.21 7.07
CA VAL A 223 10.73 -12.44 7.61
C VAL A 223 12.05 -12.97 7.08
N ASP A 224 12.29 -14.27 7.19
CA ASP A 224 13.51 -14.91 6.71
C ASP A 224 13.48 -15.17 5.19
N ALA A 225 12.30 -15.36 4.62
CA ALA A 225 12.15 -15.71 3.21
C ALA A 225 12.55 -14.55 2.28
N PHE A 226 12.11 -13.32 2.57
CA PHE A 226 12.38 -12.18 1.70
C PHE A 226 12.46 -10.82 2.40
N HIS A 227 11.89 -10.63 3.62
CA HIS A 227 11.94 -9.33 4.30
C HIS A 227 13.37 -8.89 4.58
N LYS A 228 14.19 -9.77 5.15
CA LYS A 228 15.57 -9.48 5.49
C LYS A 228 16.41 -9.12 4.27
N GLY A 229 16.34 -9.94 3.22
CA GLY A 229 17.08 -9.70 1.97
C GLY A 229 16.67 -8.39 1.30
N ASN A 230 15.38 -8.06 1.35
CA ASN A 230 14.84 -6.84 0.80
C ASN A 230 15.32 -5.59 1.57
N TYR A 231 15.30 -5.64 2.92
CA TYR A 231 15.84 -4.61 3.78
C TYR A 231 17.33 -4.36 3.52
N GLU A 232 18.12 -5.43 3.44
CA GLU A 232 19.56 -5.34 3.18
C GLU A 232 19.85 -4.73 1.80
N ALA A 233 19.12 -5.15 0.77
CA ALA A 233 19.28 -4.63 -0.59
C ALA A 233 18.96 -3.14 -0.66
N GLN A 234 17.85 -2.68 -0.09
CA GLN A 234 17.49 -1.27 -0.06
C GLN A 234 18.48 -0.44 0.75
N THR A 235 18.86 -0.92 1.95
CA THR A 235 19.82 -0.22 2.80
C THR A 235 21.18 -0.06 2.12
N ASN A 236 21.68 -1.11 1.48
CA ASN A 236 22.93 -1.06 0.74
C ASN A 236 22.87 -0.11 -0.46
N TYR A 237 21.77 -0.16 -1.20
CA TYR A 237 21.56 0.76 -2.33
C TYR A 237 21.61 2.22 -1.89
N TRP A 238 20.83 2.58 -0.87
CA TRP A 238 20.78 3.95 -0.36
C TRP A 238 22.11 4.41 0.25
N ALA A 239 22.79 3.55 0.99
CA ALA A 239 24.10 3.86 1.55
C ALA A 239 25.16 4.16 0.48
N GLN A 240 25.09 3.48 -0.67
CA GLN A 240 26.05 3.67 -1.77
C GLN A 240 25.68 4.82 -2.71
N ASN A 241 24.39 5.05 -2.95
CA ASN A 241 23.93 5.93 -4.03
C ASN A 241 23.20 7.18 -3.53
N GLY A 242 22.67 7.18 -2.30
CA GLY A 242 21.76 8.21 -1.82
C GLY A 242 22.30 9.63 -1.90
N SER A 243 23.61 9.82 -1.68
CA SER A 243 24.28 11.13 -1.77
C SER A 243 24.36 11.70 -3.19
N ASN A 244 24.15 10.88 -4.21
CA ASN A 244 24.30 11.24 -5.63
C ASN A 244 22.98 11.20 -6.41
N ILE A 245 21.86 10.98 -5.72
CA ILE A 245 20.55 10.91 -6.38
C ILE A 245 20.14 12.30 -6.87
N ASP A 246 19.81 12.41 -8.15
CA ASP A 246 19.05 13.54 -8.68
C ASP A 246 17.56 13.25 -8.44
N ILE A 247 16.94 13.98 -7.51
CA ILE A 247 15.54 13.77 -7.16
C ILE A 247 14.60 14.03 -8.35
N VAL A 248 14.95 14.92 -9.24
CA VAL A 248 14.14 15.22 -10.43
C VAL A 248 14.12 14.00 -11.36
N ASP A 249 15.30 13.43 -11.65
CA ASP A 249 15.40 12.21 -12.46
C ASP A 249 14.76 10.99 -11.75
N TYR A 250 14.92 10.93 -10.43
CA TYR A 250 14.40 9.83 -9.62
C TYR A 250 12.87 9.79 -9.55
N MET A 251 12.25 10.97 -9.55
CA MET A 251 10.81 11.16 -9.54
C MET A 251 10.19 11.32 -10.91
N ASN A 252 11.00 11.33 -11.97
CA ASN A 252 10.51 11.44 -13.33
C ASN A 252 9.87 10.12 -13.77
N TYR A 253 8.56 10.05 -13.63
CA TYR A 253 7.79 8.90 -14.11
C TYR A 253 7.62 8.96 -15.63
N ASP A 254 8.27 8.02 -16.32
CA ASP A 254 8.06 7.80 -17.74
C ASP A 254 7.21 6.50 -17.91
N PRO A 255 5.95 6.61 -18.39
CA PRO A 255 5.10 5.44 -18.60
C PRO A 255 5.62 4.49 -19.67
N TYR A 256 6.63 4.89 -20.42
CA TYR A 256 7.24 4.08 -21.50
C TYR A 256 8.56 3.41 -21.06
N VAL A 257 9.20 3.87 -20.00
CA VAL A 257 10.40 3.22 -19.45
C VAL A 257 10.03 1.87 -18.86
N GLY A 258 10.68 0.81 -19.31
CA GLY A 258 10.40 -0.56 -18.91
C GLY A 258 9.54 -1.36 -19.89
N ARG A 259 9.01 -0.72 -20.93
CA ARG A 259 8.35 -1.43 -22.05
C ARG A 259 9.30 -1.79 -23.19
N THR A 260 10.58 -1.45 -23.09
CA THR A 260 11.59 -1.91 -24.05
C THR A 260 11.93 -3.36 -23.71
N SER A 261 12.02 -4.21 -24.72
CA SER A 261 12.28 -5.64 -24.64
C SER A 261 13.57 -6.05 -23.91
N GLU A 262 14.42 -5.09 -23.57
CA GLU A 262 15.69 -5.30 -22.89
C GLU A 262 15.57 -5.28 -21.34
N ASN A 263 14.53 -4.65 -20.78
CA ASN A 263 14.34 -4.51 -19.34
C ASN A 263 13.05 -5.16 -18.79
N SER A 264 12.28 -5.84 -19.64
CA SER A 264 11.11 -6.55 -19.16
C SER A 264 11.53 -7.91 -18.64
N SER A 265 11.42 -8.13 -17.34
CA SER A 265 11.37 -9.47 -16.75
C SER A 265 10.06 -10.21 -17.11
N LEU A 266 9.25 -9.65 -18.00
CA LEU A 266 8.14 -10.36 -18.62
C LEU A 266 8.72 -11.47 -19.51
N PRO A 267 8.14 -12.67 -19.50
CA PRO A 267 8.54 -13.74 -20.39
C PRO A 267 8.55 -13.21 -21.83
N LYS A 268 9.58 -13.57 -22.59
CA LYS A 268 9.72 -13.18 -24.01
C LYS A 268 8.59 -13.72 -24.93
N ASP A 269 7.61 -14.37 -24.36
CA ASP A 269 6.43 -14.91 -25.04
C ASP A 269 5.32 -13.87 -25.26
N ASP A 270 5.48 -12.62 -24.80
CA ASP A 270 4.54 -11.55 -25.14
C ASP A 270 4.76 -10.97 -26.56
N GLN A 271 5.25 -11.80 -27.46
CA GLN A 271 5.18 -11.55 -28.90
C GLN A 271 3.75 -11.67 -29.46
N THR A 272 2.77 -11.95 -28.59
CA THR A 272 1.38 -12.15 -28.97
C THR A 272 0.52 -10.89 -28.90
N TRP A 273 1.02 -9.76 -28.35
CA TRP A 273 0.27 -8.51 -28.45
C TRP A 273 0.44 -7.88 -29.83
N ASN A 274 -0.38 -8.33 -30.78
CA ASN A 274 -0.56 -7.69 -32.07
C ASN A 274 -1.79 -6.77 -31.97
N PRO A 275 -1.64 -5.44 -32.11
CA PRO A 275 -2.78 -4.52 -32.10
C PRO A 275 -3.82 -4.80 -33.18
N GLY A 276 -3.50 -5.61 -34.20
CA GLY A 276 -4.44 -6.10 -35.20
C GLY A 276 -5.24 -7.36 -34.80
N HIS A 277 -5.00 -7.92 -33.62
CA HIS A 277 -5.67 -9.15 -33.19
C HIS A 277 -7.12 -8.93 -32.71
N TRP A 278 -7.54 -7.69 -32.51
CA TRP A 278 -8.92 -7.37 -32.17
C TRP A 278 -9.90 -7.52 -33.35
N ASP A 279 -9.37 -7.62 -34.59
CA ASP A 279 -10.19 -7.88 -35.79
C ASP A 279 -10.51 -9.35 -36.00
N GLN A 280 -9.95 -10.26 -35.18
CA GLN A 280 -10.26 -11.69 -35.17
C GLN A 280 -11.02 -12.02 -33.87
N ALA A 281 -12.23 -11.51 -33.73
CA ALA A 281 -13.15 -12.13 -32.79
C ALA A 281 -13.26 -13.64 -33.16
N PRO A 282 -13.16 -14.55 -32.19
CA PRO A 282 -13.42 -15.96 -32.50
C PRO A 282 -14.81 -16.02 -33.14
N GLU A 283 -14.90 -16.69 -34.25
CA GLU A 283 -16.21 -16.99 -34.85
C GLU A 283 -17.07 -17.63 -33.75
N PRO A 284 -18.29 -17.20 -33.55
CA PRO A 284 -19.15 -17.80 -32.55
C PRO A 284 -19.25 -19.28 -32.92
N GLU A 285 -18.87 -20.16 -31.98
CA GLU A 285 -19.13 -21.58 -32.11
C GLU A 285 -20.61 -21.71 -32.48
N SER A 286 -20.89 -22.38 -33.58
CA SER A 286 -22.23 -22.62 -34.05
C SER A 286 -23.03 -23.28 -32.92
N GLU A 287 -23.92 -22.53 -32.28
CA GLU A 287 -24.89 -23.07 -31.36
C GLU A 287 -25.72 -24.10 -32.14
N GLU A 288 -25.56 -25.38 -31.81
CA GLU A 288 -26.54 -26.40 -32.18
C GLU A 288 -27.90 -25.91 -31.62
N LEU A 289 -28.80 -25.63 -32.52
CA LEU A 289 -30.19 -25.29 -32.21
C LEU A 289 -30.79 -26.49 -31.44
N VAL A 290 -30.81 -26.37 -30.12
CA VAL A 290 -31.67 -27.20 -29.28
C VAL A 290 -33.09 -26.65 -29.49
N GLU A 291 -33.93 -27.44 -30.17
CA GLU A 291 -35.36 -27.17 -30.28
C GLU A 291 -35.96 -27.06 -28.86
N GLU A 292 -36.22 -25.82 -28.43
CA GLU A 292 -37.08 -25.62 -27.28
C GLU A 292 -38.52 -25.99 -27.59
N THR A 293 -38.98 -27.03 -26.94
CA THR A 293 -40.39 -27.34 -26.90
C THR A 293 -41.14 -26.27 -26.12
N GLU A 294 -42.11 -25.66 -26.80
CA GLU A 294 -43.09 -24.75 -26.24
C GLU A 294 -43.83 -25.41 -25.06
N ASP A 295 -43.63 -24.88 -23.85
CA ASP A 295 -44.67 -24.83 -22.82
C ASP A 295 -44.17 -24.04 -21.60
N ASN A 296 -44.47 -22.73 -21.60
CA ASN A 296 -44.75 -22.02 -20.36
C ASN A 296 -45.32 -20.62 -20.64
N GLN A 297 -46.64 -20.54 -20.59
CA GLN A 297 -47.37 -19.27 -20.57
C GLN A 297 -47.16 -18.57 -19.23
N TRP A 298 -46.40 -17.49 -19.26
CA TRP A 298 -46.35 -16.54 -18.13
C TRP A 298 -47.32 -15.40 -18.35
N THR A 299 -48.34 -15.27 -17.46
CA THR A 299 -49.27 -14.14 -17.42
C THR A 299 -48.85 -13.12 -16.38
N PRO A 300 -48.67 -11.82 -16.74
CA PRO A 300 -48.33 -10.78 -15.77
C PRO A 300 -49.58 -10.33 -15.00
N GLY A 301 -49.55 -10.43 -13.68
CA GLY A 301 -50.50 -9.80 -12.77
C GLY A 301 -50.19 -8.33 -12.55
N LEU A 302 -51.16 -7.46 -12.74
CA LEU A 302 -51.16 -6.05 -12.44
C LEU A 302 -51.19 -5.75 -10.95
N PRO A 303 -50.58 -4.64 -10.46
CA PRO A 303 -50.51 -4.28 -9.04
C PRO A 303 -51.79 -3.57 -8.58
N ARG A 304 -52.13 -3.79 -7.33
CA ARG A 304 -52.91 -2.86 -6.50
C ARG A 304 -52.02 -2.21 -5.44
#